data_b1770c1e032e82af597e001e87f380c2
#
_entry.id   b1770c1e032e82af597e001e87f380c2
#
_cell.length_a   1.000
_cell.length_b   1.000
_cell.length_c   1.000
_cell.angle_alpha   90.00
_cell.angle_beta   90.00
_cell.angle_gamma   90.00
#
_symmetry.space_group_name_H-M   'P 1'
#
loop_
_entity.id
_entity.type
_entity.pdbx_description
1 polymer ?
#
loop_
_entity_poly.entity_id
_entity_poly.type
_entity_poly.pdbx_seq_one_letter_code
_entity_poly.pdbx_strand_id
1 'polypeptide(L)'
;FSGIRASEPDMRLTGDTYFDESNLMDIKALSTYGVTQDDVDAILKIDGVEHAEGAYSADFMQIVDKKQKVLHVISLQDEMNQVKLSDGRMPQKAGECLADQDAGYKVGDTIKLRSGTSDEVIDSLTTDTLKVVGLCSSPMYISYGRGSATIGTGTISAFVMVPEETFDMDVYTEVYVQVKGAKN
;
A
#
# COMPACT_ATOMS: atom_id res chain seq x y z
N PHE A 1 14.28 8.33 35.63
CA PHE A 1 14.91 8.55 34.30
C PHE A 1 15.64 7.29 33.76
N SER A 2 15.81 6.25 34.57
CA SER A 2 16.47 4.99 34.17
C SER A 2 15.56 4.10 33.26
N GLY A 3 14.25 4.15 33.43
CA GLY A 3 13.31 3.29 32.68
C GLY A 3 13.18 3.62 31.16
N ILE A 4 13.35 4.87 30.78
CA ILE A 4 13.22 5.29 29.37
C ILE A 4 14.44 4.82 28.54
N ARG A 5 15.62 4.75 29.14
CA ARG A 5 16.83 4.26 28.46
C ARG A 5 16.85 2.73 28.29
N ALA A 6 16.15 2.00 29.14
CA ALA A 6 16.06 0.54 29.05
C ALA A 6 15.04 0.08 27.98
N SER A 7 14.04 0.92 27.63
CA SER A 7 13.03 0.58 26.63
C SER A 7 13.47 0.85 25.18
N GLU A 8 14.52 1.65 24.96
CA GLU A 8 14.99 1.96 23.60
C GLU A 8 15.50 0.71 22.84
N PRO A 9 16.36 -0.15 23.42
CA PRO A 9 16.77 -1.37 22.73
C PRO A 9 15.62 -2.33 22.42
N ASP A 10 14.67 -2.47 23.36
CA ASP A 10 13.51 -3.36 23.17
C ASP A 10 12.56 -2.83 22.10
N MET A 11 12.36 -1.52 22.02
CA MET A 11 11.54 -0.91 20.97
C MET A 11 12.19 -1.01 19.59
N ARG A 12 13.52 -0.85 19.50
CA ARG A 12 14.25 -1.05 18.25
C ARG A 12 14.16 -2.49 17.78
N LEU A 13 14.46 -3.45 18.65
CA LEU A 13 14.38 -4.87 18.34
C LEU A 13 12.98 -5.29 17.90
N THR A 14 11.93 -4.76 18.54
CA THR A 14 10.53 -5.04 18.16
C THR A 14 10.20 -4.42 16.80
N GLY A 15 10.68 -3.22 16.53
CA GLY A 15 10.53 -2.55 15.24
C GLY A 15 11.24 -3.30 14.12
N ASP A 16 12.50 -3.63 14.31
CA ASP A 16 13.31 -4.36 13.34
C ASP A 16 12.70 -5.74 13.04
N THR A 17 12.29 -6.49 14.07
CA THR A 17 11.59 -7.77 13.90
C THR A 17 10.31 -7.63 13.08
N TYR A 18 9.50 -6.59 13.35
CA TYR A 18 8.28 -6.34 12.58
C TYR A 18 8.54 -6.05 11.11
N PHE A 19 9.57 -5.25 10.81
CA PHE A 19 9.93 -4.92 9.42
C PHE A 19 10.53 -6.11 8.69
N ASP A 20 11.37 -6.90 9.36
CA ASP A 20 11.94 -8.12 8.80
C ASP A 20 10.86 -9.18 8.51
N GLU A 21 9.94 -9.40 9.45
CA GLU A 21 8.82 -10.33 9.27
C GLU A 21 7.84 -9.89 8.17
N SER A 22 7.70 -8.56 7.98
CA SER A 22 6.83 -7.99 6.95
C SER A 22 7.52 -7.85 5.60
N ASN A 23 8.80 -8.20 5.50
CA ASN A 23 9.62 -8.09 4.30
C ASN A 23 9.54 -6.70 3.66
N LEU A 24 9.73 -5.63 4.51
CA LEU A 24 9.62 -4.27 4.06
C LEU A 24 10.67 -3.96 2.99
N MET A 25 10.26 -3.26 1.93
CA MET A 25 11.18 -2.75 0.91
C MET A 25 12.24 -1.80 1.50
N ASP A 26 13.44 -1.83 0.94
CA ASP A 26 14.50 -0.86 1.27
C ASP A 26 14.37 0.42 0.44
N ILE A 27 13.94 0.29 -0.81
CA ILE A 27 13.82 1.39 -1.77
C ILE A 27 12.44 1.33 -2.43
N LYS A 28 11.78 2.49 -2.50
CA LYS A 28 10.59 2.73 -3.31
C LYS A 28 10.97 3.69 -4.45
N ALA A 29 10.84 3.23 -5.67
CA ALA A 29 11.00 4.06 -6.86
C ALA A 29 9.63 4.37 -7.47
N LEU A 30 9.43 5.63 -7.85
CA LEU A 30 8.21 6.13 -8.50
C LEU A 30 8.55 6.53 -9.93
N SER A 31 7.67 6.22 -10.87
CA SER A 31 7.79 6.67 -12.26
C SER A 31 6.53 7.38 -12.72
N THR A 32 6.70 8.57 -13.30
CA THR A 32 5.59 9.32 -13.92
C THR A 32 5.18 8.77 -15.29
N TYR A 33 6.05 7.99 -15.91
CA TYR A 33 5.79 7.34 -17.23
C TYR A 33 5.42 5.87 -17.08
N GLY A 34 5.37 5.37 -15.84
CA GLY A 34 5.21 3.97 -15.53
C GLY A 34 6.53 3.19 -15.60
N VAL A 35 6.46 1.94 -15.18
CA VAL A 35 7.56 0.96 -15.19
C VAL A 35 7.02 -0.32 -15.80
N THR A 36 7.73 -0.87 -16.77
CA THR A 36 7.36 -2.13 -17.40
C THR A 36 7.95 -3.31 -16.61
N GLN A 37 7.50 -4.53 -16.91
CA GLN A 37 8.10 -5.75 -16.37
C GLN A 37 9.57 -5.88 -16.79
N ASP A 38 9.93 -5.45 -18.00
CA ASP A 38 11.31 -5.46 -18.49
C ASP A 38 12.22 -4.53 -17.65
N ASP A 39 11.68 -3.40 -17.17
CA ASP A 39 12.40 -2.49 -16.28
C ASP A 39 12.62 -3.14 -14.90
N VAL A 40 11.62 -3.81 -14.34
CA VAL A 40 11.73 -4.57 -13.09
C VAL A 40 12.78 -5.67 -13.22
N ASP A 41 12.77 -6.42 -14.33
CA ASP A 41 13.75 -7.46 -14.65
C ASP A 41 15.16 -6.89 -14.83
N ALA A 42 15.29 -5.66 -15.32
CA ALA A 42 16.57 -4.96 -15.43
C ALA A 42 17.10 -4.53 -14.05
N ILE A 43 16.23 -4.06 -13.17
CA ILE A 43 16.56 -3.71 -11.77
C ILE A 43 17.07 -4.94 -11.02
N LEU A 44 16.43 -6.10 -11.18
CA LEU A 44 16.87 -7.37 -10.57
C LEU A 44 18.29 -7.80 -10.98
N LYS A 45 18.79 -7.34 -12.14
CA LYS A 45 20.15 -7.66 -12.62
C LYS A 45 21.23 -6.72 -12.07
N ILE A 46 20.84 -5.67 -11.36
CA ILE A 46 21.80 -4.71 -10.76
C ILE A 46 22.50 -5.40 -9.59
N ASP A 47 23.83 -5.30 -9.57
CA ASP A 47 24.60 -5.83 -8.43
C ASP A 47 24.19 -5.15 -7.12
N GLY A 48 23.98 -5.96 -6.09
CA GLY A 48 23.47 -5.50 -4.80
C GLY A 48 21.95 -5.55 -4.65
N VAL A 49 21.17 -5.71 -5.73
CA VAL A 49 19.72 -5.97 -5.63
C VAL A 49 19.50 -7.43 -5.26
N GLU A 50 18.64 -7.66 -4.26
CA GLU A 50 18.19 -8.98 -3.84
C GLU A 50 16.85 -9.33 -4.45
N HIS A 51 15.90 -8.39 -4.40
CA HIS A 51 14.56 -8.55 -4.93
C HIS A 51 14.03 -7.23 -5.50
N ALA A 52 13.15 -7.31 -6.51
CA ALA A 52 12.44 -6.17 -7.08
C ALA A 52 11.03 -6.60 -7.52
N GLU A 53 10.03 -5.80 -7.23
CA GLU A 53 8.63 -6.11 -7.50
C GLU A 53 7.92 -4.84 -7.95
N GLY A 54 7.20 -4.92 -9.09
CA GLY A 54 6.35 -3.85 -9.57
C GLY A 54 5.08 -3.73 -8.74
N ALA A 55 4.55 -2.52 -8.62
CA ALA A 55 3.31 -2.27 -7.91
C ALA A 55 2.49 -1.19 -8.59
N TYR A 56 1.18 -1.29 -8.45
CA TYR A 56 0.24 -0.25 -8.83
C TYR A 56 -0.20 0.53 -7.61
N SER A 57 -0.29 1.84 -7.75
CA SER A 57 -0.91 2.71 -6.78
C SER A 57 -1.62 3.88 -7.44
N ALA A 58 -2.75 4.29 -6.87
CA ALA A 58 -3.47 5.47 -7.32
C ALA A 58 -4.30 6.06 -6.17
N ASP A 59 -4.49 7.39 -6.21
CA ASP A 59 -5.30 8.11 -5.24
C ASP A 59 -6.71 8.29 -5.78
N PHE A 60 -7.70 7.94 -4.96
CA PHE A 60 -9.12 8.13 -5.26
C PHE A 60 -9.83 8.85 -4.11
N MET A 61 -10.98 9.42 -4.42
CA MET A 61 -11.83 10.02 -3.41
C MET A 61 -12.97 9.09 -3.01
N GLN A 62 -13.38 9.19 -1.76
CA GLN A 62 -14.63 8.67 -1.23
C GLN A 62 -15.39 9.80 -0.55
N ILE A 63 -16.71 9.84 -0.71
CA ILE A 63 -17.57 10.77 0.01
C ILE A 63 -18.39 9.99 1.04
N VAL A 64 -18.16 10.29 2.31
CA VAL A 64 -18.89 9.70 3.45
C VAL A 64 -19.46 10.85 4.27
N ASP A 65 -20.78 10.87 4.49
CA ASP A 65 -21.47 11.91 5.27
C ASP A 65 -21.11 13.34 4.83
N LYS A 66 -21.07 13.58 3.53
CA LYS A 66 -20.67 14.85 2.88
C LYS A 66 -19.22 15.26 3.11
N LYS A 67 -18.40 14.43 3.72
CA LYS A 67 -16.96 14.65 3.88
C LYS A 67 -16.18 13.87 2.82
N GLN A 68 -15.19 14.55 2.25
CA GLN A 68 -14.25 13.90 1.33
C GLN A 68 -13.16 13.19 2.12
N LYS A 69 -12.87 11.95 1.73
CA LYS A 69 -11.69 11.19 2.13
C LYS A 69 -10.86 10.90 0.87
N VAL A 70 -9.55 11.01 0.97
CA VAL A 70 -8.63 10.52 -0.07
C VAL A 70 -8.14 9.15 0.36
N LEU A 71 -8.31 8.18 -0.53
CA LEU A 71 -7.88 6.81 -0.33
C LEU A 71 -6.72 6.52 -1.27
N HIS A 72 -5.61 6.04 -0.72
CA HIS A 72 -4.49 5.52 -1.48
C HIS A 72 -4.72 4.03 -1.73
N VAL A 73 -5.05 3.69 -2.96
CA VAL A 73 -5.31 2.30 -3.38
C VAL A 73 -4.02 1.72 -3.92
N ILE A 74 -3.59 0.57 -3.40
CA ILE A 74 -2.31 -0.07 -3.71
C ILE A 74 -2.55 -1.53 -4.02
N SER A 75 -1.85 -2.08 -5.00
CA SER A 75 -1.83 -3.52 -5.25
C SER A 75 -1.13 -4.27 -4.12
N LEU A 76 -1.66 -5.42 -3.74
CA LEU A 76 -0.97 -6.36 -2.86
C LEU A 76 0.27 -6.89 -3.58
N GLN A 77 1.35 -7.06 -2.85
CA GLN A 77 2.59 -7.66 -3.33
C GLN A 77 2.67 -9.12 -2.89
N ASP A 78 3.39 -9.94 -3.68
CA ASP A 78 3.54 -11.36 -3.40
C ASP A 78 4.58 -11.61 -2.30
N GLU A 79 5.69 -10.89 -2.30
CA GLU A 79 6.81 -11.16 -1.40
C GLU A 79 7.16 -10.00 -0.48
N MET A 80 7.11 -8.75 -0.99
CA MET A 80 7.46 -7.57 -0.19
C MET A 80 6.26 -6.93 0.49
N ASN A 81 6.53 -6.07 1.47
CA ASN A 81 5.54 -5.22 2.15
C ASN A 81 4.32 -6.00 2.68
N GLN A 82 4.55 -7.20 3.19
CA GLN A 82 3.48 -8.09 3.63
C GLN A 82 2.60 -7.46 4.70
N VAL A 83 1.31 -7.40 4.43
CA VAL A 83 0.31 -6.85 5.35
C VAL A 83 -0.02 -7.82 6.47
N LYS A 84 -0.29 -7.29 7.66
CA LYS A 84 -0.79 -8.10 8.77
C LYS A 84 -2.30 -7.95 8.87
N LEU A 85 -3.01 -9.04 8.59
CA LEU A 85 -4.47 -9.09 8.73
C LEU A 85 -4.86 -8.96 10.21
N SER A 86 -5.78 -8.03 10.52
CA SER A 86 -6.32 -7.83 11.87
C SER A 86 -7.75 -8.35 12.02
N ASP A 87 -8.52 -8.40 10.93
CA ASP A 87 -9.89 -8.95 10.91
C ASP A 87 -10.24 -9.41 9.49
N GLY A 88 -11.18 -10.34 9.37
CA GLY A 88 -11.68 -10.84 8.09
C GLY A 88 -10.72 -11.80 7.38
N ARG A 89 -10.57 -11.65 6.08
CA ARG A 89 -9.75 -12.50 5.21
C ARG A 89 -9.02 -11.71 4.13
N MET A 90 -8.02 -12.33 3.50
CA MET A 90 -7.39 -11.79 2.30
C MET A 90 -8.38 -11.73 1.12
N PRO A 91 -8.28 -10.71 0.24
CA PRO A 91 -9.05 -10.63 -0.98
C PRO A 91 -8.67 -11.79 -1.92
N GLN A 92 -9.65 -12.27 -2.69
CA GLN A 92 -9.47 -13.40 -3.60
C GLN A 92 -9.75 -13.06 -5.06
N LYS A 93 -10.25 -11.86 -5.33
CA LYS A 93 -10.62 -11.40 -6.68
C LYS A 93 -10.71 -9.88 -6.74
N ALA A 94 -10.66 -9.35 -7.95
CA ALA A 94 -10.93 -7.94 -8.22
C ALA A 94 -12.25 -7.48 -7.58
N GLY A 95 -12.27 -6.26 -7.07
CA GLY A 95 -13.40 -5.68 -6.34
C GLY A 95 -13.50 -6.05 -4.86
N GLU A 96 -12.65 -6.94 -4.34
CA GLU A 96 -12.43 -7.14 -2.91
C GLU A 96 -11.22 -6.35 -2.44
N CYS A 97 -11.21 -5.91 -1.17
CA CYS A 97 -10.08 -5.16 -0.63
C CYS A 97 -9.86 -5.42 0.87
N LEU A 98 -8.62 -5.15 1.31
CA LEU A 98 -8.30 -4.88 2.70
C LEU A 98 -8.35 -3.38 2.93
N ALA A 99 -8.95 -2.96 4.03
CA ALA A 99 -8.94 -1.56 4.44
C ALA A 99 -8.00 -1.34 5.62
N ASP A 100 -7.45 -0.13 5.70
CA ASP A 100 -6.67 0.34 6.84
C ASP A 100 -7.47 0.16 8.15
N GLN A 101 -6.93 -0.62 9.09
CA GLN A 101 -7.60 -0.94 10.35
C GLN A 101 -7.92 0.30 11.21
N ASP A 102 -7.16 1.40 11.03
CA ASP A 102 -7.30 2.63 11.82
C ASP A 102 -8.26 3.64 11.16
N ALA A 103 -8.78 3.36 9.97
CA ALA A 103 -9.62 4.28 9.19
C ALA A 103 -11.12 4.17 9.50
N GLY A 104 -11.51 3.26 10.41
CA GLY A 104 -12.89 3.10 10.88
C GLY A 104 -13.79 2.28 9.96
N TYR A 105 -13.24 1.56 8.99
CA TYR A 105 -13.96 0.58 8.17
C TYR A 105 -14.23 -0.71 8.95
N LYS A 106 -15.24 -1.46 8.46
CA LYS A 106 -15.59 -2.80 8.97
C LYS A 106 -15.63 -3.80 7.84
N VAL A 107 -15.36 -5.06 8.16
CA VAL A 107 -15.56 -6.15 7.21
C VAL A 107 -17.03 -6.17 6.78
N GLY A 108 -17.24 -6.21 5.46
CA GLY A 108 -18.57 -6.13 4.84
C GLY A 108 -18.94 -4.74 4.32
N ASP A 109 -18.21 -3.69 4.68
CA ASP A 109 -18.43 -2.35 4.14
C ASP A 109 -18.18 -2.30 2.63
N THR A 110 -18.78 -1.33 1.97
CA THR A 110 -18.59 -1.04 0.55
C THR A 110 -18.00 0.36 0.38
N ILE A 111 -16.88 0.43 -0.31
CA ILE A 111 -16.19 1.66 -0.66
C ILE A 111 -16.54 2.01 -2.11
N LYS A 112 -17.23 3.14 -2.32
CA LYS A 112 -17.49 3.68 -3.65
C LYS A 112 -16.43 4.74 -3.94
N LEU A 113 -15.55 4.45 -4.91
CA LEU A 113 -14.49 5.33 -5.34
C LEU A 113 -15.01 6.39 -6.31
N ARG A 114 -14.36 7.53 -6.30
CA ARG A 114 -14.54 8.62 -7.26
C ARG A 114 -13.17 9.12 -7.70
N SER A 115 -13.06 9.50 -8.93
CA SER A 115 -11.87 10.20 -9.40
C SER A 115 -11.77 11.58 -8.75
N GLY A 116 -10.53 12.01 -8.51
CA GLY A 116 -10.20 13.38 -8.09
C GLY A 116 -9.71 14.26 -9.23
N THR A 117 -9.69 13.71 -10.43
CA THR A 117 -9.22 14.34 -11.67
C THR A 117 -10.33 14.38 -12.73
N SER A 118 -9.99 14.72 -13.97
CA SER A 118 -10.89 14.64 -15.13
C SER A 118 -11.12 13.21 -15.64
N ASP A 119 -10.24 12.26 -15.23
CA ASP A 119 -10.30 10.87 -15.68
C ASP A 119 -11.36 10.10 -14.89
N GLU A 120 -11.84 9.00 -15.38
CA GLU A 120 -12.77 8.15 -14.66
C GLU A 120 -12.01 7.11 -13.81
N VAL A 121 -12.65 6.58 -12.76
CA VAL A 121 -12.04 5.52 -11.91
C VAL A 121 -11.71 4.29 -12.76
N ILE A 122 -12.58 3.97 -13.72
CA ILE A 122 -12.44 2.81 -14.61
C ILE A 122 -11.31 2.95 -15.64
N ASP A 123 -10.70 4.12 -15.76
CA ASP A 123 -9.48 4.29 -16.58
C ASP A 123 -8.23 3.71 -15.91
N SER A 124 -8.31 3.40 -14.62
CA SER A 124 -7.21 2.84 -13.82
C SER A 124 -7.58 1.57 -13.09
N LEU A 125 -8.87 1.36 -12.80
CA LEU A 125 -9.37 0.19 -12.06
C LEU A 125 -10.47 -0.52 -12.83
N THR A 126 -10.56 -1.82 -12.70
CA THR A 126 -11.64 -2.64 -13.27
C THR A 126 -13.01 -2.37 -12.65
N THR A 127 -13.07 -1.69 -11.51
CA THR A 127 -14.30 -1.35 -10.79
C THR A 127 -14.12 -0.09 -9.94
N ASP A 128 -15.17 0.69 -9.80
CA ASP A 128 -15.24 1.84 -8.89
C ASP A 128 -15.78 1.49 -7.50
N THR A 129 -16.08 0.23 -7.25
CA THR A 129 -16.69 -0.23 -6.01
C THR A 129 -15.90 -1.39 -5.43
N LEU A 130 -15.41 -1.21 -4.21
CA LEU A 130 -14.61 -2.19 -3.49
C LEU A 130 -15.38 -2.69 -2.26
N LYS A 131 -15.37 -4.01 -2.06
CA LYS A 131 -15.90 -4.64 -0.86
C LYS A 131 -14.80 -4.92 0.14
N VAL A 132 -14.93 -4.38 1.34
CA VAL A 132 -14.00 -4.65 2.44
C VAL A 132 -14.21 -6.08 2.92
N VAL A 133 -13.24 -6.96 2.67
CA VAL A 133 -13.26 -8.37 3.10
C VAL A 133 -12.34 -8.63 4.28
N GLY A 134 -11.46 -7.68 4.59
CA GLY A 134 -10.60 -7.72 5.75
C GLY A 134 -10.06 -6.35 6.12
N LEU A 135 -9.49 -6.26 7.31
CA LEU A 135 -8.78 -5.10 7.84
C LEU A 135 -7.32 -5.47 8.06
N CYS A 136 -6.41 -4.55 7.78
CA CYS A 136 -4.99 -4.82 7.94
C CYS A 136 -4.19 -3.60 8.43
N SER A 137 -3.01 -3.89 8.96
CA SER A 137 -1.89 -2.95 9.05
C SER A 137 -0.87 -3.23 7.95
N SER A 138 -0.14 -2.20 7.54
CA SER A 138 0.92 -2.33 6.54
C SER A 138 2.22 -1.75 7.08
N PRO A 139 3.38 -2.40 6.83
CA PRO A 139 4.68 -1.89 7.26
C PRO A 139 5.04 -0.56 6.59
N MET A 140 4.41 -0.24 5.47
CA MET A 140 4.58 1.05 4.79
C MET A 140 3.91 2.23 5.53
N TYR A 141 3.02 1.96 6.50
CA TYR A 141 2.18 2.97 7.18
C TYR A 141 2.21 2.81 8.69
N ILE A 142 3.38 2.99 9.30
CA ILE A 142 3.60 2.87 10.75
C ILE A 142 3.18 4.11 11.56
N SER A 143 2.97 5.25 10.89
CA SER A 143 2.54 6.50 11.54
C SER A 143 1.06 6.78 11.32
N TYR A 144 0.47 7.64 12.16
CA TYR A 144 -0.91 8.10 11.95
C TYR A 144 -1.11 8.88 10.66
N GLY A 145 -0.08 9.57 10.17
CA GLY A 145 -0.12 10.25 8.88
C GLY A 145 0.07 9.26 7.74
N ARG A 146 -0.90 9.20 6.80
CA ARG A 146 -0.85 8.29 5.65
C ARG A 146 -0.17 8.91 4.42
N GLY A 147 0.21 10.19 4.50
CA GLY A 147 0.91 10.91 3.44
C GLY A 147 0.09 12.02 2.81
N SER A 148 0.64 12.62 1.75
CA SER A 148 0.01 13.67 0.97
C SER A 148 -0.50 13.13 -0.37
N ALA A 149 -1.56 13.75 -0.87
CA ALA A 149 -2.14 13.48 -2.17
C ALA A 149 -2.18 14.75 -3.01
N THR A 150 -2.29 14.61 -4.32
CA THR A 150 -2.47 15.74 -5.24
C THR A 150 -3.95 16.06 -5.49
N ILE A 151 -4.86 15.23 -4.98
CA ILE A 151 -6.31 15.33 -5.16
C ILE A 151 -7.03 15.63 -3.84
N GLY A 152 -8.29 16.04 -3.94
CA GLY A 152 -9.20 16.20 -2.82
C GLY A 152 -8.67 17.17 -1.75
N THR A 153 -8.54 16.69 -0.51
CA THR A 153 -8.06 17.50 0.62
C THR A 153 -6.53 17.66 0.68
N GLY A 154 -5.80 17.06 -0.24
CA GLY A 154 -4.34 17.05 -0.25
C GLY A 154 -3.68 16.13 0.77
N THR A 155 -4.48 15.35 1.51
CA THR A 155 -3.99 14.41 2.54
C THR A 155 -4.66 13.06 2.37
N ILE A 156 -3.87 12.00 2.37
CA ILE A 156 -4.37 10.63 2.36
C ILE A 156 -5.02 10.33 3.72
N SER A 157 -6.29 9.93 3.67
CA SER A 157 -7.08 9.61 4.87
C SER A 157 -6.90 8.16 5.30
N ALA A 158 -6.68 7.25 4.35
CA ALA A 158 -6.49 5.83 4.58
C ALA A 158 -5.84 5.17 3.37
N PHE A 159 -5.22 4.02 3.56
CA PHE A 159 -4.83 3.13 2.47
C PHE A 159 -5.86 2.00 2.28
N VAL A 160 -5.89 1.46 1.08
CA VAL A 160 -6.70 0.30 0.70
C VAL A 160 -5.84 -0.62 -0.16
N MET A 161 -5.75 -1.90 0.22
CA MET A 161 -4.99 -2.90 -0.52
C MET A 161 -5.94 -3.76 -1.34
N VAL A 162 -5.62 -3.95 -2.61
CA VAL A 162 -6.44 -4.70 -3.56
C VAL A 162 -5.58 -5.75 -4.29
N PRO A 163 -6.17 -6.83 -4.81
CA PRO A 163 -5.47 -7.71 -5.73
C PRO A 163 -4.98 -6.94 -6.96
N GLU A 164 -3.86 -7.35 -7.52
CA GLU A 164 -3.25 -6.70 -8.69
C GLU A 164 -4.23 -6.58 -9.86
N GLU A 165 -5.01 -7.63 -10.12
CA GLU A 165 -6.04 -7.66 -11.18
C GLU A 165 -7.20 -6.64 -10.98
N THR A 166 -7.21 -5.90 -9.87
CA THR A 166 -8.14 -4.78 -9.69
C THR A 166 -7.70 -3.55 -10.49
N PHE A 167 -6.40 -3.44 -10.79
CA PHE A 167 -5.87 -2.39 -11.64
C PHE A 167 -6.02 -2.79 -13.13
N ASP A 168 -6.38 -1.82 -13.96
CA ASP A 168 -6.46 -1.93 -15.43
C ASP A 168 -5.46 -0.95 -16.04
N MET A 169 -4.17 -1.24 -15.82
CA MET A 169 -3.05 -0.40 -16.25
C MET A 169 -1.97 -1.25 -16.90
N ASP A 170 -1.41 -0.77 -18.00
CA ASP A 170 -0.38 -1.48 -18.78
C ASP A 170 1.02 -1.45 -18.12
N VAL A 171 1.25 -0.52 -17.19
CA VAL A 171 2.56 -0.29 -16.56
C VAL A 171 2.40 -0.06 -15.07
N TYR A 172 3.35 -0.53 -14.29
CA TYR A 172 3.43 -0.27 -12.85
C TYR A 172 3.67 1.21 -12.58
N THR A 173 3.15 1.72 -11.47
CA THR A 173 3.37 3.10 -11.01
C THR A 173 4.56 3.21 -10.09
N GLU A 174 4.91 2.11 -9.45
CA GLU A 174 5.96 2.01 -8.43
C GLU A 174 6.77 0.73 -8.63
N VAL A 175 8.03 0.75 -8.13
CA VAL A 175 8.85 -0.45 -7.96
C VAL A 175 9.37 -0.46 -6.54
N TYR A 176 9.25 -1.60 -5.90
CA TYR A 176 9.82 -1.88 -4.59
C TYR A 176 11.08 -2.71 -4.77
N VAL A 177 12.13 -2.38 -4.05
CA VAL A 177 13.43 -3.03 -4.17
C VAL A 177 13.96 -3.38 -2.79
N GLN A 178 14.54 -4.58 -2.68
CA GLN A 178 15.35 -4.99 -1.55
C GLN A 178 16.80 -5.13 -1.98
N VAL A 179 17.72 -4.72 -1.10
CA VAL A 179 19.16 -4.76 -1.35
C VAL A 179 19.84 -5.76 -0.41
N LYS A 180 20.85 -6.44 -0.93
CA LYS A 180 21.62 -7.44 -0.18
C LYS A 180 22.28 -6.80 1.03
N GLY A 181 22.10 -7.40 2.21
CA GLY A 181 22.75 -6.96 3.44
C GLY A 181 22.11 -5.73 4.10
N ALA A 182 20.92 -5.29 3.66
CA ALA A 182 20.18 -4.24 4.33
C ALA A 182 19.50 -4.73 5.63
N LYS A 183 19.25 -6.04 5.73
CA LYS A 183 18.77 -6.67 6.98
C LYS A 183 19.93 -6.80 7.95
N ASN A 184 19.88 -6.09 9.08
CA ASN A 184 20.84 -6.19 10.19
C ASN A 184 20.27 -7.09 11.30
#